data_8ec774e470d4f15afd85f44f17577fff
#
_entry.id   8ec774e470d4f15afd85f44f17577fff
#
_cell.length_a   1.000
_cell.length_b   1.000
_cell.length_c   1.000
_cell.angle_alpha   90.00
_cell.angle_beta   90.00
_cell.angle_gamma   90.00
#
_symmetry.space_group_name_H-M   'P 1'
#
loop_
_entity.id
_entity.type
_entity.pdbx_description
1 polymer ?
#
loop_
_entity_poly.entity_id
_entity_poly.type
_entity_poly.pdbx_seq_one_letter_code
_entity_poly.pdbx_strand_id
1 'polypeptide(L)'
;MTFIHRRLGRAAAVLLCAGLALALASPTSARAASVLFMGAGGHVSVRQDPYLPAAAPTPAPNTTQATVAAAPAAKRPKQPQQTVVSRLQRLRKSGAITAAAYAGYNSSFNAALAAEHRLGGARATELEAVIENLHNIAAAGKLTSGRLPVLFQTLNNNRQWWTSGPLPSSGQYVEFAGSQLVWEYYPGQGIELQVLATFGKADGLYTAGEADYPQLEQLLTQMIPLAVNRGGGPAWEYYFRFDGGKPPWTSAMAQGTAIEALTRAYEATQNASYLQLAHQALALFTVAPPIGVRVPTALGARYVQYSFTPGTSIINAFLQSLIGLYDYAQVSHDPLAQQLFNAGNAEAQAEVPHFDTGAWSLYQPGVEDLLSYHELVTGFLQELCQRTQAPVYCITAQHFTVYLTTPPVLTLLTQHLPKGKTSSISFQLSKISHVGIVVIGPGGHTLFETSATFGYGTRSFAIPALKYRGTYTIHLAATDLAGNFNRIVGTIQVS
;
A
#
# COMPACT_ATOMS: atom_id res chain seq x y z
N MET A 1 -19.75 -58.05 69.43
CA MET A 1 -20.20 -56.65 69.69
C MET A 1 -18.97 -55.79 69.84
N THR A 2 -18.74 -54.93 68.89
CA THR A 2 -18.16 -53.60 68.99
C THR A 2 -17.57 -53.25 67.59
N PHE A 3 -18.18 -52.28 66.91
CA PHE A 3 -17.83 -51.79 65.66
C PHE A 3 -16.61 -50.89 65.75
N ILE A 4 -15.61 -51.08 64.87
CA ILE A 4 -14.52 -50.16 64.61
C ILE A 4 -14.67 -49.57 63.18
N HIS A 5 -15.02 -48.27 63.14
CA HIS A 5 -15.04 -47.48 61.88
C HIS A 5 -13.61 -47.12 61.49
N ARG A 6 -13.17 -47.57 60.36
CA ARG A 6 -12.00 -47.05 59.66
C ARG A 6 -12.46 -45.93 58.69
N ARG A 7 -12.06 -44.70 58.95
CA ARG A 7 -12.16 -43.55 58.02
C ARG A 7 -11.04 -43.67 56.98
N LEU A 8 -11.43 -43.82 55.72
CA LEU A 8 -10.56 -43.63 54.55
C LEU A 8 -10.54 -42.14 54.22
N GLY A 9 -9.37 -41.53 54.35
CA GLY A 9 -9.12 -40.16 53.90
C GLY A 9 -9.03 -40.12 52.35
N ARG A 10 -9.87 -39.29 51.75
CA ARG A 10 -9.77 -38.94 50.35
C ARG A 10 -8.73 -37.82 50.21
N ALA A 11 -7.58 -38.11 49.61
CA ALA A 11 -6.65 -37.11 49.13
C ALA A 11 -7.24 -36.44 47.91
N ALA A 12 -7.61 -35.14 48.04
CA ALA A 12 -7.97 -34.31 46.89
C ALA A 12 -6.67 -33.85 46.19
N ALA A 13 -6.47 -34.38 44.97
CA ALA A 13 -5.43 -33.87 44.08
C ALA A 13 -5.91 -32.50 43.54
N VAL A 14 -5.28 -31.42 43.99
CA VAL A 14 -5.45 -30.08 43.41
C VAL A 14 -4.59 -30.04 42.16
N LEU A 15 -5.22 -30.14 41.01
CA LEU A 15 -4.59 -29.77 39.71
C LEU A 15 -4.44 -28.26 39.69
N LEU A 16 -3.21 -27.77 39.85
CA LEU A 16 -2.82 -26.40 39.49
C LEU A 16 -2.84 -26.30 37.96
N CYS A 17 -3.90 -25.76 37.37
CA CYS A 17 -3.85 -25.22 36.02
C CYS A 17 -3.01 -23.95 36.08
N ALA A 18 -1.73 -24.06 35.74
CA ALA A 18 -0.90 -22.91 35.39
C ALA A 18 -1.45 -22.31 34.09
N GLY A 19 -2.33 -21.32 34.25
CA GLY A 19 -2.74 -20.47 33.13
C GLY A 19 -1.54 -19.70 32.64
N LEU A 20 -0.98 -20.13 31.49
CA LEU A 20 -0.07 -19.31 30.72
C LEU A 20 -0.88 -18.13 30.19
N ALA A 21 -0.84 -17.01 30.91
CA ALA A 21 -1.28 -15.74 30.37
C ALA A 21 -0.32 -15.41 29.22
N LEU A 22 -0.72 -15.76 27.98
CA LEU A 22 -0.16 -15.11 26.81
C LEU A 22 -0.46 -13.62 26.99
N ALA A 23 0.56 -12.85 27.33
CA ALA A 23 0.52 -11.43 27.16
C ALA A 23 0.32 -11.20 25.65
N LEU A 24 -0.92 -10.86 25.29
CA LEU A 24 -1.22 -10.28 24.00
C LEU A 24 -0.32 -9.04 23.91
N ALA A 25 0.77 -9.15 23.17
CA ALA A 25 1.54 -7.99 22.79
C ALA A 25 0.53 -7.07 22.10
N SER A 26 0.23 -5.95 22.76
CA SER A 26 -0.54 -4.87 22.15
C SER A 26 0.12 -4.60 20.81
N PRO A 27 -0.65 -4.47 19.71
CA PRO A 27 -0.07 -4.11 18.44
C PRO A 27 0.75 -2.86 18.69
N THR A 28 2.02 -2.88 18.29
CA THR A 28 2.89 -1.70 18.30
C THR A 28 2.05 -0.59 17.70
N SER A 29 1.73 0.43 18.49
CA SER A 29 0.84 1.51 18.10
C SER A 29 1.34 2.05 16.76
N ALA A 30 0.62 1.75 15.69
CA ALA A 30 0.90 2.29 14.38
C ALA A 30 1.03 3.81 14.58
N ARG A 31 2.18 4.35 14.21
CA ARG A 31 2.45 5.78 14.39
C ARG A 31 1.39 6.53 13.58
N ALA A 32 0.59 7.37 14.24
CA ALA A 32 -0.46 8.15 13.60
C ALA A 32 0.08 8.88 12.38
N ALA A 33 -0.67 8.88 11.27
CA ALA A 33 -0.25 9.55 10.06
C ALA A 33 -0.27 11.07 10.24
N SER A 34 0.77 11.75 9.73
CA SER A 34 0.76 13.20 9.60
C SER A 34 -0.08 13.59 8.38
N VAL A 35 -1.11 14.38 8.59
CA VAL A 35 -2.07 14.82 7.56
C VAL A 35 -2.03 16.33 7.45
N LEU A 36 -2.01 16.86 6.22
CA LEU A 36 -2.23 18.28 5.96
C LEU A 36 -3.73 18.54 5.88
N PHE A 37 -4.27 19.28 6.83
CA PHE A 37 -5.69 19.59 6.90
C PHE A 37 -5.96 21.03 6.41
N MET A 38 -6.78 21.14 5.36
CA MET A 38 -7.25 22.43 4.85
C MET A 38 -8.61 22.78 5.47
N GLY A 39 -8.61 23.83 6.29
CA GLY A 39 -9.83 24.40 6.87
C GLY A 39 -10.72 25.10 5.84
N ALA A 40 -11.98 25.40 6.21
CA ALA A 40 -12.96 26.06 5.34
C ALA A 40 -12.48 27.42 4.79
N GLY A 41 -11.64 28.14 5.53
CA GLY A 41 -11.02 29.40 5.10
C GLY A 41 -9.75 29.26 4.27
N GLY A 42 -9.36 28.05 3.86
CA GLY A 42 -8.13 27.81 3.08
C GLY A 42 -6.84 27.78 3.90
N HIS A 43 -6.90 27.96 5.22
CA HIS A 43 -5.75 27.81 6.11
C HIS A 43 -5.39 26.32 6.24
N VAL A 44 -4.11 25.99 6.13
CA VAL A 44 -3.60 24.62 6.25
C VAL A 44 -2.89 24.43 7.58
N SER A 45 -3.22 23.35 8.29
CA SER A 45 -2.56 22.92 9.52
C SER A 45 -2.11 21.46 9.40
N VAL A 46 -1.12 21.06 10.19
CA VAL A 46 -0.71 19.65 10.32
C VAL A 46 -1.52 19.04 11.45
N ARG A 47 -2.08 17.86 11.20
CA ARG A 47 -2.78 17.03 12.18
C ARG A 47 -2.20 15.64 12.22
N GLN A 48 -2.43 14.92 13.31
CA GLN A 48 -2.15 13.49 13.40
C GLN A 48 -3.50 12.77 13.28
N ASP A 49 -3.63 11.87 12.31
CA ASP A 49 -4.79 10.99 12.20
C ASP A 49 -4.43 9.61 12.74
N PRO A 50 -5.01 9.20 13.89
CA PRO A 50 -4.70 7.92 14.53
C PRO A 50 -5.28 6.72 13.76
N TYR A 51 -6.24 6.93 12.87
CA TYR A 51 -6.91 5.89 12.08
C TYR A 51 -6.21 5.59 10.75
N LEU A 52 -5.22 6.40 10.40
CA LEU A 52 -4.40 6.18 9.20
C LEU A 52 -3.03 5.62 9.59
N PRO A 53 -2.54 4.59 8.86
CA PRO A 53 -1.16 4.19 9.00
C PRO A 53 -0.24 5.35 8.59
N ALA A 54 0.93 5.47 9.22
CA ALA A 54 1.94 6.39 8.73
C ALA A 54 2.16 6.12 7.24
N ALA A 55 2.15 7.18 6.42
CA ALA A 55 2.35 7.03 4.98
C ALA A 55 3.63 6.22 4.75
N ALA A 56 3.49 5.06 4.12
CA ALA A 56 4.65 4.30 3.70
C ALA A 56 5.39 5.15 2.67
N PRO A 57 6.71 5.33 2.80
CA PRO A 57 7.46 5.98 1.74
C PRO A 57 7.17 5.21 0.45
N THR A 58 6.67 5.91 -0.56
CA THR A 58 6.44 5.31 -1.88
C THR A 58 7.73 4.57 -2.27
N PRO A 59 7.71 3.28 -2.63
CA PRO A 59 8.89 2.59 -3.07
C PRO A 59 9.56 3.45 -4.13
N ALA A 60 10.84 3.78 -3.94
CA ALA A 60 11.58 4.48 -4.98
C ALA A 60 11.41 3.64 -6.26
N PRO A 61 10.98 4.26 -7.37
CA PRO A 61 10.83 3.52 -8.63
C PRO A 61 12.14 2.75 -8.84
N ASN A 62 12.03 1.45 -9.09
CA ASN A 62 13.19 0.61 -9.39
C ASN A 62 14.08 1.40 -10.35
N THR A 63 15.33 1.66 -9.99
CA THR A 63 16.29 2.44 -10.77
C THR A 63 16.67 1.79 -12.11
N THR A 64 15.99 0.73 -12.52
CA THR A 64 15.94 0.18 -13.87
C THR A 64 14.77 0.70 -14.71
N GLN A 65 13.77 1.37 -14.09
CA GLN A 65 12.84 2.18 -14.86
C GLN A 65 13.43 3.59 -14.91
N ALA A 66 13.85 3.97 -16.10
CA ALA A 66 14.31 5.29 -16.43
C ALA A 66 13.46 6.32 -15.66
N THR A 67 14.15 7.19 -14.90
CA THR A 67 13.59 8.49 -14.54
C THR A 67 12.79 8.94 -15.76
N VAL A 68 11.47 8.91 -15.67
CA VAL A 68 10.64 9.74 -16.50
C VAL A 68 10.97 11.14 -16.00
N ALA A 69 12.12 11.66 -16.48
CA ALA A 69 12.37 13.06 -16.45
C ALA A 69 11.08 13.69 -16.96
N ALA A 70 10.55 14.66 -16.23
CA ALA A 70 9.40 15.43 -16.67
C ALA A 70 9.64 15.72 -18.14
N ALA A 71 8.89 15.01 -19.01
CA ALA A 71 9.07 15.17 -20.45
C ALA A 71 8.88 16.66 -20.71
N PRO A 72 9.79 17.31 -21.44
CA PRO A 72 9.64 18.73 -21.75
C PRO A 72 8.23 18.89 -22.29
N ALA A 73 7.49 19.86 -21.74
CA ALA A 73 6.09 20.11 -21.99
C ALA A 73 5.81 19.99 -23.51
N ALA A 74 5.28 18.82 -23.90
CA ALA A 74 4.90 18.59 -25.27
C ALA A 74 3.84 19.63 -25.60
N LYS A 75 4.04 20.36 -26.70
CA LYS A 75 3.09 21.39 -27.18
C LYS A 75 1.67 20.82 -27.09
N ARG A 76 0.82 21.46 -26.30
CA ARG A 76 -0.59 21.08 -26.05
C ARG A 76 -1.28 20.67 -27.35
N PRO A 77 -1.94 19.50 -27.42
CA PRO A 77 -2.86 19.23 -28.50
C PRO A 77 -3.99 20.28 -28.45
N LYS A 78 -4.31 20.92 -29.56
CA LYS A 78 -5.25 22.05 -29.65
C LYS A 78 -6.72 21.76 -29.25
N GLN A 79 -7.08 20.57 -28.72
CA GLN A 79 -8.48 20.17 -28.46
C GLN A 79 -8.86 19.58 -27.09
N PRO A 80 -8.08 19.60 -26.00
CA PRO A 80 -8.49 18.95 -24.75
C PRO A 80 -9.74 19.61 -24.12
N GLN A 81 -9.81 20.92 -24.09
CA GLN A 81 -10.85 21.71 -23.44
C GLN A 81 -12.26 21.42 -23.98
N GLN A 82 -12.40 21.30 -25.31
CA GLN A 82 -13.66 20.97 -25.97
C GLN A 82 -14.17 19.56 -25.61
N THR A 83 -13.29 18.62 -25.28
CA THR A 83 -13.66 17.25 -25.01
C THR A 83 -14.46 17.09 -23.72
N VAL A 84 -14.06 17.73 -22.60
CA VAL A 84 -14.80 17.69 -21.34
C VAL A 84 -16.17 18.34 -21.51
N VAL A 85 -16.21 19.57 -22.03
CA VAL A 85 -17.45 20.33 -22.25
C VAL A 85 -18.39 19.58 -23.19
N SER A 86 -17.89 19.05 -24.31
CA SER A 86 -18.68 18.28 -25.26
C SER A 86 -19.28 17.01 -24.65
N ARG A 87 -18.54 16.34 -23.75
CA ARG A 87 -19.08 15.16 -23.04
C ARG A 87 -20.14 15.55 -22.03
N LEU A 88 -19.96 16.62 -21.26
CA LEU A 88 -20.98 17.15 -20.34
C LEU A 88 -22.26 17.55 -21.10
N GLN A 89 -22.14 18.20 -22.26
CA GLN A 89 -23.28 18.53 -23.12
C GLN A 89 -24.01 17.28 -23.61
N ARG A 90 -23.29 16.24 -24.02
CA ARG A 90 -23.90 14.96 -24.44
C ARG A 90 -24.65 14.28 -23.29
N LEU A 91 -24.07 14.24 -22.08
CA LEU A 91 -24.74 13.69 -20.90
C LEU A 91 -26.02 14.45 -20.55
N ARG A 92 -26.00 15.78 -20.69
CA ARG A 92 -27.23 16.61 -20.54
C ARG A 92 -28.26 16.28 -21.61
N LYS A 93 -27.84 16.23 -22.89
CA LYS A 93 -28.76 15.95 -24.01
C LYS A 93 -29.40 14.57 -23.93
N SER A 94 -28.70 13.58 -23.41
CA SER A 94 -29.20 12.22 -23.18
C SER A 94 -30.08 12.09 -21.92
N GLY A 95 -30.22 13.15 -21.11
CA GLY A 95 -30.92 13.08 -19.83
C GLY A 95 -30.15 12.40 -18.71
N ALA A 96 -28.89 12.01 -18.94
CA ALA A 96 -28.06 11.35 -17.92
C ALA A 96 -27.66 12.29 -16.77
N ILE A 97 -27.72 13.60 -16.98
CA ILE A 97 -27.57 14.64 -15.95
C ILE A 97 -28.57 15.76 -16.19
N THR A 98 -29.00 16.42 -15.11
CA THR A 98 -29.91 17.58 -15.17
C THR A 98 -29.21 18.81 -15.74
N ALA A 99 -30.00 19.82 -16.15
CA ALA A 99 -29.48 21.12 -16.59
C ALA A 99 -28.68 21.82 -15.47
N ALA A 100 -29.15 21.73 -14.23
CA ALA A 100 -28.46 22.29 -13.06
C ALA A 100 -27.09 21.59 -12.80
N ALA A 101 -27.06 20.26 -12.85
CA ALA A 101 -25.81 19.50 -12.72
C ALA A 101 -24.81 19.86 -13.83
N TYR A 102 -25.28 19.94 -15.10
CA TYR A 102 -24.44 20.41 -16.19
C TYR A 102 -23.85 21.81 -15.92
N ALA A 103 -24.67 22.76 -15.50
CA ALA A 103 -24.22 24.12 -15.21
C ALA A 103 -23.18 24.14 -14.09
N GLY A 104 -23.38 23.34 -13.02
CA GLY A 104 -22.44 23.22 -11.90
C GLY A 104 -21.09 22.64 -12.34
N TYR A 105 -21.08 21.51 -13.05
CA TYR A 105 -19.84 20.90 -13.53
C TYR A 105 -19.10 21.80 -14.54
N ASN A 106 -19.82 22.45 -15.46
CA ASN A 106 -19.22 23.36 -16.41
C ASN A 106 -18.61 24.59 -15.73
N SER A 107 -19.27 25.13 -14.72
CA SER A 107 -18.76 26.23 -13.89
C SER A 107 -17.50 25.81 -13.13
N SER A 108 -17.50 24.64 -12.48
CA SER A 108 -16.33 24.09 -11.77
C SER A 108 -15.13 23.91 -12.72
N PHE A 109 -15.38 23.39 -13.93
CA PHE A 109 -14.33 23.19 -14.92
C PHE A 109 -13.71 24.53 -15.38
N ASN A 110 -14.54 25.50 -15.71
CA ASN A 110 -14.08 26.85 -16.10
C ASN A 110 -13.34 27.56 -14.96
N ALA A 111 -13.79 27.38 -13.71
CA ALA A 111 -13.11 27.94 -12.54
C ALA A 111 -11.72 27.31 -12.32
N ALA A 112 -11.57 26.01 -12.58
CA ALA A 112 -10.27 25.35 -12.51
C ALA A 112 -9.30 25.84 -13.59
N LEU A 113 -9.77 25.99 -14.84
CA LEU A 113 -8.97 26.58 -15.92
C LEU A 113 -8.55 28.01 -15.60
N ALA A 114 -9.48 28.84 -15.10
CA ALA A 114 -9.17 30.21 -14.72
C ALA A 114 -8.18 30.29 -13.54
N ALA A 115 -8.21 29.31 -12.61
CA ALA A 115 -7.25 29.23 -11.53
C ALA A 115 -5.87 28.80 -12.05
N GLU A 116 -5.80 27.76 -12.89
CA GLU A 116 -4.56 27.27 -13.49
C GLU A 116 -3.83 28.41 -14.25
N HIS A 117 -4.53 29.19 -15.04
CA HIS A 117 -3.96 30.34 -15.75
C HIS A 117 -3.40 31.46 -14.83
N ARG A 118 -3.89 31.58 -13.60
CA ARG A 118 -3.40 32.56 -12.63
C ARG A 118 -2.24 32.06 -11.78
N LEU A 119 -2.10 30.74 -11.68
CA LEU A 119 -1.03 30.10 -10.92
C LEU A 119 0.26 30.08 -11.73
N GLY A 120 1.39 29.96 -11.04
CA GLY A 120 2.71 29.80 -11.65
C GLY A 120 3.49 28.66 -11.03
N GLY A 121 4.53 28.19 -11.73
CA GLY A 121 5.45 27.15 -11.26
C GLY A 121 4.74 25.83 -10.96
N ALA A 122 5.23 25.11 -9.94
CA ALA A 122 4.74 23.77 -9.58
C ALA A 122 3.22 23.72 -9.34
N ARG A 123 2.62 24.75 -8.74
CA ARG A 123 1.17 24.76 -8.47
C ARG A 123 0.34 24.75 -9.75
N ALA A 124 0.75 25.51 -10.77
CA ALA A 124 0.09 25.46 -12.07
C ALA A 124 0.22 24.09 -12.73
N THR A 125 1.43 23.50 -12.67
CA THR A 125 1.70 22.18 -13.24
C THR A 125 0.84 21.09 -12.60
N GLU A 126 0.67 21.13 -11.27
CA GLU A 126 -0.15 20.13 -10.57
C GLU A 126 -1.64 20.27 -10.89
N LEU A 127 -2.18 21.50 -10.95
CA LEU A 127 -3.57 21.71 -11.34
C LEU A 127 -3.79 21.36 -12.82
N GLU A 128 -2.84 21.67 -13.69
CA GLU A 128 -2.85 21.28 -15.10
C GLU A 128 -2.92 19.75 -15.26
N ALA A 129 -2.15 18.99 -14.45
CA ALA A 129 -2.15 17.53 -14.49
C ALA A 129 -3.53 16.93 -14.17
N VAL A 130 -4.23 17.47 -13.17
CA VAL A 130 -5.60 17.06 -12.83
C VAL A 130 -6.58 17.39 -13.97
N ILE A 131 -6.47 18.58 -14.56
CA ILE A 131 -7.28 18.99 -15.72
C ILE A 131 -6.99 18.06 -16.92
N GLU A 132 -5.74 17.72 -17.16
CA GLU A 132 -5.35 16.81 -18.24
C GLU A 132 -5.88 15.39 -18.00
N ASN A 133 -5.86 14.87 -16.77
CA ASN A 133 -6.46 13.57 -16.44
C ASN A 133 -7.96 13.57 -16.78
N LEU A 134 -8.68 14.63 -16.41
CA LEU A 134 -10.10 14.77 -16.75
C LEU A 134 -10.33 14.80 -18.28
N HIS A 135 -9.48 15.50 -19.02
CA HIS A 135 -9.51 15.51 -20.49
C HIS A 135 -9.26 14.12 -21.08
N ASN A 136 -8.27 13.40 -20.57
CA ASN A 136 -7.91 12.07 -21.07
C ASN A 136 -9.04 11.07 -20.82
N ILE A 137 -9.71 11.12 -19.64
CA ILE A 137 -10.88 10.31 -19.32
C ILE A 137 -12.05 10.65 -20.25
N ALA A 138 -12.29 11.95 -20.54
CA ALA A 138 -13.32 12.37 -21.46
C ALA A 138 -13.03 11.94 -22.91
N ALA A 139 -11.80 12.09 -23.39
CA ALA A 139 -11.36 11.67 -24.72
C ALA A 139 -11.48 10.15 -24.93
N ALA A 140 -11.18 9.36 -23.88
CA ALA A 140 -11.37 7.92 -23.89
C ALA A 140 -12.85 7.48 -23.83
N GLY A 141 -13.81 8.42 -23.80
CA GLY A 141 -15.23 8.11 -23.69
C GLY A 141 -15.67 7.65 -22.30
N LYS A 142 -14.79 7.72 -21.30
CA LYS A 142 -14.98 7.19 -19.96
C LYS A 142 -15.56 8.23 -18.98
N LEU A 143 -15.76 9.49 -19.38
CA LEU A 143 -16.48 10.49 -18.60
C LEU A 143 -18.00 10.19 -18.65
N THR A 144 -18.49 9.50 -17.63
CA THR A 144 -19.89 9.07 -17.47
C THR A 144 -20.56 9.81 -16.32
N SER A 145 -21.89 9.82 -16.24
CA SER A 145 -22.63 10.48 -15.14
C SER A 145 -22.20 9.97 -13.75
N GLY A 146 -21.96 8.65 -13.59
CA GLY A 146 -21.54 8.08 -12.32
C GLY A 146 -20.11 8.48 -11.90
N ARG A 147 -19.24 8.91 -12.83
CA ARG A 147 -17.88 9.37 -12.52
C ARG A 147 -17.77 10.87 -12.24
N LEU A 148 -18.79 11.65 -12.62
CA LEU A 148 -18.74 13.11 -12.44
C LEU A 148 -18.56 13.53 -10.97
N PRO A 149 -19.24 12.92 -9.98
CA PRO A 149 -19.10 13.35 -8.59
C PRO A 149 -17.64 13.32 -8.12
N VAL A 150 -16.96 12.19 -8.22
CA VAL A 150 -15.57 12.04 -7.75
C VAL A 150 -14.60 12.89 -8.58
N LEU A 151 -14.73 12.90 -9.91
CA LEU A 151 -13.83 13.66 -10.79
C LEU A 151 -13.91 15.16 -10.54
N PHE A 152 -15.10 15.70 -10.33
CA PHE A 152 -15.26 17.12 -10.06
C PHE A 152 -14.99 17.50 -8.61
N GLN A 153 -15.14 16.57 -7.67
CA GLN A 153 -14.65 16.75 -6.30
C GLN A 153 -13.12 16.83 -6.30
N THR A 154 -12.43 15.90 -6.98
CA THR A 154 -10.97 15.95 -7.17
C THR A 154 -10.53 17.29 -7.79
N LEU A 155 -11.19 17.72 -8.87
CA LEU A 155 -10.87 18.99 -9.53
C LEU A 155 -11.04 20.20 -8.60
N ASN A 156 -12.14 20.25 -7.83
CA ASN A 156 -12.42 21.35 -6.92
C ASN A 156 -11.46 21.38 -5.73
N ASN A 157 -11.12 20.22 -5.15
CA ASN A 157 -10.16 20.09 -4.07
C ASN A 157 -8.77 20.56 -4.52
N ASN A 158 -8.32 20.13 -5.70
CA ASN A 158 -7.05 20.59 -6.28
C ASN A 158 -7.06 22.09 -6.55
N ARG A 159 -8.14 22.63 -7.17
CA ARG A 159 -8.26 24.07 -7.38
C ARG A 159 -8.17 24.84 -6.08
N GLN A 160 -8.87 24.39 -5.02
CA GLN A 160 -8.80 25.03 -3.70
C GLN A 160 -7.40 24.95 -3.11
N TRP A 161 -6.80 23.75 -3.13
CA TRP A 161 -5.48 23.53 -2.56
C TRP A 161 -4.39 24.36 -3.25
N TRP A 162 -4.29 24.27 -4.57
CA TRP A 162 -3.21 24.94 -5.30
C TRP A 162 -3.33 26.47 -5.29
N THR A 163 -4.52 26.97 -5.01
CA THR A 163 -4.73 28.43 -4.86
C THR A 163 -4.20 28.96 -3.53
N SER A 164 -4.26 28.21 -2.44
CA SER A 164 -3.97 28.69 -1.09
C SER A 164 -3.07 27.79 -0.24
N GLY A 165 -2.98 26.50 -0.53
CA GLY A 165 -2.22 25.51 0.25
C GLY A 165 -0.71 25.52 -0.03
N PRO A 166 0.13 24.87 0.80
CA PRO A 166 1.55 24.65 0.54
C PRO A 166 1.77 23.58 -0.53
N LEU A 167 3.04 23.42 -0.96
CA LEU A 167 3.46 22.24 -1.74
C LEU A 167 3.64 21.07 -0.77
N PRO A 168 2.86 19.96 -0.91
CA PRO A 168 3.04 18.78 -0.08
C PRO A 168 4.28 17.97 -0.49
N SER A 169 4.75 17.11 0.40
CA SER A 169 5.71 16.07 0.05
C SER A 169 5.02 14.93 -0.72
N SER A 170 5.76 14.21 -1.56
CA SER A 170 5.24 13.03 -2.25
C SER A 170 4.64 12.03 -1.25
N GLY A 171 3.44 11.52 -1.51
CA GLY A 171 2.74 10.59 -0.63
C GLY A 171 2.10 11.25 0.60
N GLN A 172 2.12 12.58 0.71
CA GLN A 172 1.53 13.29 1.84
C GLN A 172 0.00 13.18 1.80
N TYR A 173 -0.58 12.72 2.89
CA TYR A 173 -2.03 12.74 3.07
C TYR A 173 -2.56 14.15 3.26
N VAL A 174 -3.72 14.39 2.67
CA VAL A 174 -4.43 15.68 2.70
C VAL A 174 -5.89 15.43 3.07
N GLU A 175 -6.44 16.27 3.92
CA GLU A 175 -7.85 16.29 4.28
C GLU A 175 -8.44 17.68 4.14
N PHE A 176 -9.75 17.75 3.91
CA PHE A 176 -10.49 18.99 3.71
C PHE A 176 -11.57 19.14 4.78
N ALA A 177 -11.84 20.34 5.23
CA ALA A 177 -12.87 20.64 6.20
C ALA A 177 -14.24 20.08 5.80
N GLY A 178 -14.94 19.44 6.76
CA GLY A 178 -16.25 18.82 6.54
C GLY A 178 -16.20 17.47 5.82
N SER A 179 -15.03 16.96 5.49
CA SER A 179 -14.82 15.66 4.86
C SER A 179 -14.04 14.71 5.75
N GLN A 180 -14.42 13.42 5.71
CA GLN A 180 -13.68 12.31 6.31
C GLN A 180 -12.83 11.57 5.25
N LEU A 181 -12.95 11.95 3.98
CA LEU A 181 -12.24 11.32 2.88
C LEU A 181 -10.74 11.65 2.94
N VAL A 182 -9.92 10.65 2.67
CA VAL A 182 -8.47 10.76 2.62
C VAL A 182 -8.00 11.01 1.19
N TRP A 183 -7.21 12.03 1.02
CA TRP A 183 -6.58 12.40 -0.24
C TRP A 183 -5.07 12.24 -0.10
N GLU A 184 -4.38 12.01 -1.21
CA GLU A 184 -2.92 11.86 -1.22
C GLU A 184 -2.33 12.65 -2.38
N TYR A 185 -1.19 13.29 -2.13
CA TYR A 185 -0.48 14.03 -3.16
C TYR A 185 0.45 13.12 -3.96
N TYR A 186 0.23 13.05 -5.25
CA TYR A 186 1.06 12.36 -6.24
C TYR A 186 1.71 13.41 -7.16
N PRO A 187 3.04 13.61 -7.10
CA PRO A 187 3.73 14.58 -7.95
C PRO A 187 3.41 14.40 -9.44
N GLY A 188 2.99 15.47 -10.10
CA GLY A 188 2.60 15.46 -11.52
C GLY A 188 1.23 14.82 -11.80
N GLN A 189 0.45 14.52 -10.73
CA GLN A 189 -0.95 14.05 -10.84
C GLN A 189 -1.90 14.88 -9.95
N GLY A 190 -1.35 15.69 -9.03
CA GLY A 190 -2.12 16.47 -8.09
C GLY A 190 -2.48 15.70 -6.82
N ILE A 191 -3.54 16.16 -6.16
CA ILE A 191 -4.11 15.56 -4.94
C ILE A 191 -5.29 14.69 -5.36
N GLU A 192 -5.13 13.37 -5.15
CA GLU A 192 -6.08 12.37 -5.64
C GLU A 192 -6.79 11.67 -4.48
N LEU A 193 -8.04 11.21 -4.69
CA LEU A 193 -8.76 10.43 -3.70
C LEU A 193 -8.02 9.10 -3.44
N GLN A 194 -7.61 8.90 -2.19
CA GLN A 194 -6.97 7.66 -1.77
C GLN A 194 -8.03 6.68 -1.26
N VAL A 195 -8.52 5.86 -2.18
CA VAL A 195 -9.61 4.91 -1.91
C VAL A 195 -9.24 3.93 -0.81
N LEU A 196 -8.05 3.31 -0.91
CA LEU A 196 -7.56 2.34 0.08
C LEU A 196 -7.43 2.98 1.46
N ALA A 197 -6.77 4.15 1.56
CA ALA A 197 -6.58 4.82 2.85
C ALA A 197 -7.90 5.30 3.44
N THR A 198 -8.86 5.72 2.61
CA THR A 198 -10.20 6.11 3.10
C THR A 198 -10.94 4.93 3.73
N PHE A 199 -10.95 3.76 3.09
CA PHE A 199 -11.56 2.58 3.67
C PHE A 199 -10.75 2.01 4.84
N GLY A 200 -9.41 2.07 4.79
CA GLY A 200 -8.56 1.74 5.94
C GLY A 200 -8.84 2.63 7.16
N LYS A 201 -9.10 3.94 6.94
CA LYS A 201 -9.58 4.84 8.00
C LYS A 201 -10.93 4.40 8.56
N ALA A 202 -11.86 3.94 7.71
CA ALA A 202 -13.13 3.38 8.15
C ALA A 202 -12.94 2.16 9.06
N ASP A 203 -12.02 1.26 8.70
CA ASP A 203 -11.66 0.11 9.52
C ASP A 203 -11.01 0.51 10.86
N GLY A 204 -10.16 1.53 10.84
CA GLY A 204 -9.59 2.12 12.05
C GLY A 204 -10.63 2.70 12.99
N LEU A 205 -11.62 3.43 12.45
CA LEU A 205 -12.75 3.99 13.20
C LEU A 205 -13.60 2.89 13.84
N TYR A 206 -13.87 1.80 13.11
CA TYR A 206 -14.58 0.65 13.69
C TYR A 206 -13.80 0.02 14.86
N THR A 207 -12.50 -0.21 14.65
CA THR A 207 -11.62 -0.83 15.65
C THR A 207 -11.45 0.03 16.91
N ALA A 208 -11.55 1.36 16.79
CA ALA A 208 -11.50 2.30 17.91
C ALA A 208 -12.73 2.20 18.83
N GLY A 209 -13.86 1.70 18.32
CA GLY A 209 -15.04 1.36 19.10
C GLY A 209 -16.22 2.32 18.93
N GLU A 210 -17.26 2.11 19.73
CA GLU A 210 -18.59 2.75 19.59
C GLU A 210 -18.55 4.28 19.53
N ALA A 211 -17.61 4.92 20.25
CA ALA A 211 -17.49 6.38 20.24
C ALA A 211 -17.17 6.95 18.84
N ASP A 212 -16.55 6.16 17.98
CA ASP A 212 -16.10 6.57 16.64
C ASP A 212 -17.04 6.09 15.51
N TYR A 213 -18.06 5.28 15.82
CA TYR A 213 -19.04 4.82 14.82
C TYR A 213 -19.78 5.96 14.09
N PRO A 214 -20.14 7.09 14.71
CA PRO A 214 -20.69 8.22 13.96
C PRO A 214 -19.76 8.79 12.89
N GLN A 215 -18.43 8.77 13.12
CA GLN A 215 -17.44 9.18 12.11
C GLN A 215 -17.32 8.14 10.99
N LEU A 216 -17.38 6.84 11.32
CA LEU A 216 -17.43 5.75 10.35
C LEU A 216 -18.63 5.93 9.41
N GLU A 217 -19.84 6.16 9.94
CA GLU A 217 -21.04 6.40 9.14
C GLU A 217 -20.92 7.66 8.29
N GLN A 218 -20.35 8.74 8.83
CA GLN A 218 -20.10 9.98 8.07
C GLN A 218 -19.15 9.72 6.91
N LEU A 219 -18.05 8.97 7.13
CA LEU A 219 -17.08 8.61 6.09
C LEU A 219 -17.76 7.81 4.98
N LEU A 220 -18.51 6.76 5.33
CA LEU A 220 -19.22 5.93 4.36
C LEU A 220 -20.30 6.69 3.60
N THR A 221 -21.04 7.60 4.27
CA THR A 221 -22.02 8.48 3.62
C THR A 221 -21.37 9.34 2.52
N GLN A 222 -20.12 9.74 2.71
CA GLN A 222 -19.36 10.49 1.71
C GLN A 222 -18.73 9.59 0.63
N MET A 223 -18.29 8.38 0.99
CA MET A 223 -17.55 7.50 0.09
C MET A 223 -18.47 6.66 -0.82
N ILE A 224 -19.61 6.21 -0.33
CA ILE A 224 -20.54 5.35 -1.08
C ILE A 224 -21.03 6.01 -2.38
N PRO A 225 -21.42 7.30 -2.41
CA PRO A 225 -21.86 7.95 -3.65
C PRO A 225 -20.78 8.12 -4.71
N LEU A 226 -19.50 7.90 -4.36
CA LEU A 226 -18.37 7.98 -5.27
C LEU A 226 -18.08 6.66 -6.01
N ALA A 227 -18.79 5.58 -5.63
CA ALA A 227 -18.75 4.32 -6.36
C ALA A 227 -19.33 4.45 -7.76
N VAL A 228 -18.80 3.70 -8.70
CA VAL A 228 -19.30 3.62 -10.08
C VAL A 228 -19.67 2.18 -10.41
N ASN A 229 -20.60 1.98 -11.33
CA ASN A 229 -20.85 0.63 -11.85
C ASN A 229 -19.69 0.19 -12.73
N ARG A 230 -18.97 -0.86 -12.27
CA ARG A 230 -17.84 -1.47 -12.98
C ARG A 230 -17.87 -2.98 -12.79
N GLY A 231 -17.86 -3.72 -13.91
CA GLY A 231 -17.94 -5.17 -13.83
C GLY A 231 -19.26 -5.74 -13.32
N GLY A 232 -20.33 -4.93 -13.33
CA GLY A 232 -21.67 -5.34 -12.90
C GLY A 232 -22.04 -4.91 -11.47
N GLY A 233 -21.16 -4.25 -10.74
CA GLY A 233 -21.40 -3.77 -9.37
C GLY A 233 -20.69 -2.46 -9.05
N PRO A 234 -20.88 -1.94 -7.82
CA PRO A 234 -20.21 -0.75 -7.34
C PRO A 234 -18.72 -1.02 -7.15
N ALA A 235 -17.89 -0.12 -7.67
CA ALA A 235 -16.45 -0.13 -7.52
C ALA A 235 -15.93 1.29 -7.32
N TRP A 236 -14.90 1.42 -6.51
CA TRP A 236 -14.19 2.68 -6.29
C TRP A 236 -12.94 2.70 -7.16
N GLU A 237 -12.88 3.66 -8.08
CA GLU A 237 -11.83 3.76 -9.08
C GLU A 237 -10.81 4.84 -8.71
N TYR A 238 -9.60 4.68 -9.24
CA TYR A 238 -8.54 5.70 -9.24
C TYR A 238 -8.52 6.43 -10.59
N TYR A 239 -8.31 7.74 -10.54
CA TYR A 239 -8.50 8.62 -11.71
C TYR A 239 -7.23 9.35 -12.15
N PHE A 240 -6.08 8.86 -11.77
CA PHE A 240 -4.76 9.39 -12.13
C PHE A 240 -3.87 8.33 -12.77
N ARG A 241 -2.79 8.77 -13.40
CA ARG A 241 -1.78 7.85 -13.97
C ARG A 241 -0.89 7.34 -12.86
N PHE A 242 -0.67 6.05 -12.82
CA PHE A 242 0.18 5.41 -11.83
C PHE A 242 0.92 4.23 -12.47
N ASP A 243 2.23 4.15 -12.31
CA ASP A 243 3.10 3.04 -12.76
C ASP A 243 2.78 2.55 -14.20
N GLY A 244 2.67 3.49 -15.13
CA GLY A 244 2.31 3.20 -16.52
C GLY A 244 0.82 2.98 -16.79
N GLY A 245 0.01 2.80 -15.75
CA GLY A 245 -1.45 2.66 -15.87
C GLY A 245 -2.15 3.97 -16.21
N LYS A 246 -3.25 3.87 -16.97
CA LYS A 246 -4.08 5.01 -17.36
C LYS A 246 -5.42 4.97 -16.64
N PRO A 247 -5.94 6.14 -16.17
CA PRO A 247 -7.24 6.19 -15.52
C PRO A 247 -8.42 5.91 -16.49
N PRO A 248 -9.56 5.41 -15.96
CA PRO A 248 -9.76 4.93 -14.61
C PRO A 248 -9.31 3.48 -14.44
N TRP A 249 -8.73 3.18 -13.28
CA TRP A 249 -8.34 1.82 -12.90
C TRP A 249 -8.84 1.48 -11.48
N THR A 250 -8.77 0.21 -11.10
CA THR A 250 -9.22 -0.26 -9.79
C THR A 250 -8.21 -1.22 -9.18
N SER A 251 -8.34 -1.45 -7.87
CA SER A 251 -7.46 -2.28 -7.05
C SER A 251 -8.27 -3.33 -6.29
N ALA A 252 -7.81 -4.58 -6.30
CA ALA A 252 -8.40 -5.61 -5.46
C ALA A 252 -8.24 -5.29 -3.98
N MET A 253 -7.08 -4.74 -3.58
CA MET A 253 -6.82 -4.34 -2.21
C MET A 253 -7.85 -3.30 -1.74
N ALA A 254 -8.01 -2.21 -2.50
CA ALA A 254 -8.95 -1.15 -2.14
C ALA A 254 -10.41 -1.63 -2.14
N GLN A 255 -10.79 -2.50 -3.08
CA GLN A 255 -12.13 -3.06 -3.13
C GLN A 255 -12.38 -4.06 -1.99
N GLY A 256 -11.39 -4.89 -1.63
CA GLY A 256 -11.48 -5.82 -0.50
C GLY A 256 -11.62 -5.07 0.83
N THR A 257 -10.80 -4.03 1.05
CA THR A 257 -10.91 -3.14 2.21
C THR A 257 -12.26 -2.42 2.25
N ALA A 258 -12.82 -2.03 1.08
CA ALA A 258 -14.16 -1.45 1.02
C ALA A 258 -15.25 -2.44 1.47
N ILE A 259 -15.16 -3.70 1.06
CA ILE A 259 -16.08 -4.75 1.48
C ILE A 259 -15.95 -5.01 2.98
N GLU A 260 -14.74 -5.05 3.51
CA GLU A 260 -14.45 -5.18 4.94
C GLU A 260 -15.06 -4.01 5.74
N ALA A 261 -14.80 -2.76 5.34
CA ALA A 261 -15.34 -1.57 5.99
C ALA A 261 -16.88 -1.53 5.99
N LEU A 262 -17.51 -1.94 4.89
CA LEU A 262 -18.97 -2.06 4.81
C LEU A 262 -19.50 -3.17 5.76
N THR A 263 -18.79 -4.29 5.87
CA THR A 263 -19.15 -5.37 6.80
C THR A 263 -19.08 -4.89 8.25
N ARG A 264 -17.99 -4.23 8.62
CA ARG A 264 -17.78 -3.62 9.94
C ARG A 264 -18.83 -2.55 10.26
N ALA A 265 -19.19 -1.74 9.27
CA ALA A 265 -20.27 -0.76 9.44
C ALA A 265 -21.63 -1.42 9.71
N TYR A 266 -21.92 -2.56 9.08
CA TYR A 266 -23.10 -3.36 9.44
C TYR A 266 -23.01 -3.88 10.88
N GLU A 267 -21.87 -4.41 11.30
CA GLU A 267 -21.69 -4.89 12.68
C GLU A 267 -21.87 -3.77 13.70
N ALA A 268 -21.35 -2.57 13.40
CA ALA A 268 -21.48 -1.38 14.24
C ALA A 268 -22.90 -0.84 14.36
N THR A 269 -23.69 -0.88 13.24
CA THR A 269 -24.94 -0.12 13.13
C THR A 269 -26.18 -0.98 12.91
N GLN A 270 -26.02 -2.26 12.57
CA GLN A 270 -27.06 -3.19 12.16
C GLN A 270 -27.83 -2.73 10.91
N ASN A 271 -27.27 -1.81 10.13
CA ASN A 271 -27.87 -1.32 8.89
C ASN A 271 -27.59 -2.29 7.72
N ALA A 272 -28.57 -3.11 7.36
CA ALA A 272 -28.47 -4.12 6.32
C ALA A 272 -28.08 -3.58 4.92
N SER A 273 -28.24 -2.28 4.67
CA SER A 273 -27.85 -1.67 3.40
C SER A 273 -26.35 -1.77 3.14
N TYR A 274 -25.51 -1.79 4.18
CA TYR A 274 -24.07 -1.99 4.05
C TYR A 274 -23.72 -3.39 3.54
N LEU A 275 -24.39 -4.45 4.06
CA LEU A 275 -24.20 -5.82 3.55
C LEU A 275 -24.69 -5.97 2.10
N GLN A 276 -25.81 -5.32 1.75
CA GLN A 276 -26.31 -5.34 0.37
C GLN A 276 -25.32 -4.70 -0.60
N LEU A 277 -24.72 -3.57 -0.19
CA LEU A 277 -23.72 -2.89 -0.99
C LEU A 277 -22.43 -3.73 -1.12
N ALA A 278 -21.98 -4.35 -0.03
CA ALA A 278 -20.84 -5.28 -0.02
C ALA A 278 -21.07 -6.46 -0.96
N HIS A 279 -22.27 -7.07 -0.95
CA HIS A 279 -22.67 -8.10 -1.91
C HIS A 279 -22.49 -7.65 -3.36
N GLN A 280 -23.05 -6.48 -3.69
CA GLN A 280 -22.93 -5.94 -5.04
C GLN A 280 -21.47 -5.66 -5.43
N ALA A 281 -20.63 -5.24 -4.46
CA ALA A 281 -19.22 -4.94 -4.65
C ALA A 281 -18.36 -6.19 -4.95
N LEU A 282 -18.84 -7.41 -4.66
CA LEU A 282 -18.20 -8.68 -5.04
C LEU A 282 -18.08 -8.83 -6.56
N ALA A 283 -18.94 -8.17 -7.35
CA ALA A 283 -18.93 -8.26 -8.81
C ALA A 283 -17.53 -7.99 -9.40
N LEU A 284 -16.75 -7.08 -8.81
CA LEU A 284 -15.41 -6.76 -9.30
C LEU A 284 -14.45 -7.97 -9.21
N PHE A 285 -14.64 -8.85 -8.21
CA PHE A 285 -13.86 -10.07 -8.00
C PHE A 285 -14.29 -11.24 -8.89
N THR A 286 -15.37 -11.10 -9.65
CA THR A 286 -15.83 -12.11 -10.63
C THR A 286 -15.31 -11.88 -12.03
N VAL A 287 -14.83 -10.66 -12.33
CA VAL A 287 -14.45 -10.19 -13.67
C VAL A 287 -12.95 -10.03 -13.82
N ALA A 288 -12.44 -10.41 -14.99
CA ALA A 288 -11.01 -10.28 -15.31
C ALA A 288 -10.59 -8.82 -15.55
N PRO A 289 -9.29 -8.48 -15.32
CA PRO A 289 -8.69 -7.24 -15.80
C PRO A 289 -8.86 -7.05 -17.32
N PRO A 290 -8.93 -5.81 -17.80
CA PRO A 290 -8.76 -4.56 -17.08
C PRO A 290 -10.05 -4.03 -16.40
N ILE A 291 -11.19 -4.73 -16.53
CA ILE A 291 -12.46 -4.31 -15.93
C ILE A 291 -12.50 -4.68 -14.46
N GLY A 292 -12.33 -5.96 -14.12
CA GLY A 292 -12.25 -6.44 -12.76
C GLY A 292 -10.82 -6.67 -12.29
N VAL A 293 -10.69 -7.54 -11.29
CA VAL A 293 -9.41 -7.80 -10.61
C VAL A 293 -9.07 -9.30 -10.54
N ARG A 294 -9.91 -10.18 -11.09
CA ARG A 294 -9.75 -11.64 -10.98
C ARG A 294 -8.89 -12.19 -12.10
N VAL A 295 -7.74 -12.76 -11.76
CA VAL A 295 -6.90 -13.54 -12.68
C VAL A 295 -7.07 -15.02 -12.32
N PRO A 296 -7.65 -15.84 -13.20
CA PRO A 296 -7.75 -17.29 -12.98
C PRO A 296 -6.37 -17.93 -12.92
N THR A 297 -6.22 -18.92 -12.02
CA THR A 297 -5.00 -19.71 -11.84
C THR A 297 -5.36 -21.20 -11.81
N ALA A 298 -4.34 -22.08 -11.76
CA ALA A 298 -4.57 -23.51 -11.68
C ALA A 298 -5.23 -23.94 -10.36
N LEU A 299 -5.00 -23.19 -9.27
CA LEU A 299 -5.53 -23.49 -7.94
C LEU A 299 -6.81 -22.72 -7.61
N GLY A 300 -7.11 -21.66 -8.37
CA GLY A 300 -8.29 -20.85 -8.13
C GLY A 300 -8.23 -19.48 -8.78
N ALA A 301 -7.85 -18.46 -8.04
CA ALA A 301 -7.74 -17.09 -8.57
C ALA A 301 -6.75 -16.24 -7.78
N ARG A 302 -6.04 -15.36 -8.48
CA ARG A 302 -5.33 -14.24 -7.86
C ARG A 302 -6.14 -12.97 -8.03
N TYR A 303 -6.15 -12.11 -7.00
CA TYR A 303 -6.77 -10.79 -7.03
C TYR A 303 -5.68 -9.73 -7.10
N VAL A 304 -5.68 -8.95 -8.21
CA VAL A 304 -4.53 -8.10 -8.55
C VAL A 304 -4.64 -6.70 -7.97
N GLN A 305 -3.50 -6.16 -7.52
CA GLN A 305 -3.41 -4.80 -7.01
C GLN A 305 -3.86 -3.76 -8.03
N TYR A 306 -3.48 -3.93 -9.29
CA TYR A 306 -3.76 -2.96 -10.34
C TYR A 306 -4.45 -3.65 -11.52
N SER A 307 -5.68 -3.21 -11.85
CA SER A 307 -6.44 -3.77 -12.97
C SER A 307 -5.80 -3.55 -14.34
N PHE A 308 -4.80 -2.67 -14.44
CA PHE A 308 -4.09 -2.40 -15.70
C PHE A 308 -2.83 -3.26 -15.90
N THR A 309 -2.32 -3.93 -14.86
CA THR A 309 -1.14 -4.80 -14.94
C THR A 309 -1.36 -6.16 -14.26
N PRO A 310 -2.17 -7.04 -14.89
CA PRO A 310 -2.58 -8.30 -14.28
C PRO A 310 -1.44 -9.31 -14.07
N GLY A 311 -0.28 -9.09 -14.69
CA GLY A 311 0.90 -9.94 -14.53
C GLY A 311 1.74 -9.62 -13.29
N THR A 312 1.46 -8.51 -12.59
CA THR A 312 2.20 -8.14 -11.37
C THR A 312 1.60 -8.82 -10.16
N SER A 313 2.42 -9.59 -9.43
CA SER A 313 2.03 -10.25 -8.18
C SER A 313 2.52 -9.42 -6.99
N ILE A 314 1.60 -8.76 -6.28
CA ILE A 314 1.84 -7.97 -5.08
C ILE A 314 1.14 -8.66 -3.92
N ILE A 315 1.92 -9.21 -2.98
CA ILE A 315 1.39 -10.13 -1.98
C ILE A 315 0.48 -9.45 -0.96
N ASN A 316 0.84 -8.30 -0.43
CA ASN A 316 0.04 -7.58 0.56
C ASN A 316 -1.34 -7.21 0.01
N ALA A 317 -1.43 -6.83 -1.26
CA ALA A 317 -2.70 -6.53 -1.91
C ALA A 317 -3.60 -7.75 -2.05
N PHE A 318 -3.01 -8.88 -2.35
CA PHE A 318 -3.74 -10.14 -2.47
C PHE A 318 -4.28 -10.58 -1.11
N LEU A 319 -3.43 -10.58 -0.06
CA LEU A 319 -3.83 -10.99 1.29
C LEU A 319 -4.94 -10.10 1.88
N GLN A 320 -4.81 -8.77 1.77
CA GLN A 320 -5.85 -7.83 2.22
C GLN A 320 -7.18 -8.06 1.51
N SER A 321 -7.15 -8.37 0.21
CA SER A 321 -8.37 -8.71 -0.53
C SER A 321 -9.07 -9.94 0.06
N LEU A 322 -8.31 -10.94 0.50
CA LEU A 322 -8.84 -12.15 1.12
C LEU A 322 -9.44 -11.89 2.51
N ILE A 323 -8.84 -10.99 3.28
CA ILE A 323 -9.36 -10.59 4.59
C ILE A 323 -10.77 -10.02 4.42
N GLY A 324 -10.96 -9.05 3.55
CA GLY A 324 -12.27 -8.45 3.31
C GLY A 324 -13.31 -9.44 2.77
N LEU A 325 -12.91 -10.34 1.85
CA LEU A 325 -13.81 -11.40 1.34
C LEU A 325 -14.18 -12.39 2.43
N TYR A 326 -13.25 -12.78 3.31
CA TYR A 326 -13.49 -13.68 4.42
C TYR A 326 -14.46 -13.08 5.42
N ASP A 327 -14.18 -11.89 5.92
CA ASP A 327 -15.00 -11.24 6.95
C ASP A 327 -16.43 -11.04 6.48
N TYR A 328 -16.60 -10.58 5.23
CA TYR A 328 -17.93 -10.48 4.63
C TYR A 328 -18.62 -11.85 4.50
N ALA A 329 -17.92 -12.89 4.05
CA ALA A 329 -18.49 -14.23 3.92
C ALA A 329 -18.95 -14.79 5.26
N GLN A 330 -18.21 -14.54 6.35
CA GLN A 330 -18.57 -15.01 7.69
C GLN A 330 -19.81 -14.30 8.25
N VAL A 331 -19.89 -12.99 8.07
CA VAL A 331 -21.00 -12.16 8.61
C VAL A 331 -22.27 -12.35 7.80
N SER A 332 -22.17 -12.40 6.47
CA SER A 332 -23.33 -12.46 5.56
C SER A 332 -23.79 -13.86 5.21
N HIS A 333 -22.94 -14.86 5.39
CA HIS A 333 -23.13 -16.24 4.89
C HIS A 333 -23.35 -16.31 3.37
N ASP A 334 -22.81 -15.33 2.63
CA ASP A 334 -22.94 -15.23 1.18
C ASP A 334 -22.13 -16.31 0.46
N PRO A 335 -22.77 -17.21 -0.32
CA PRO A 335 -22.08 -18.29 -0.99
C PRO A 335 -21.11 -17.82 -2.07
N LEU A 336 -21.37 -16.66 -2.72
CA LEU A 336 -20.45 -16.09 -3.71
C LEU A 336 -19.19 -15.57 -3.02
N ALA A 337 -19.31 -14.86 -1.89
CA ALA A 337 -18.16 -14.39 -1.13
C ALA A 337 -17.30 -15.56 -0.64
N GLN A 338 -17.93 -16.61 -0.12
CA GLN A 338 -17.22 -17.82 0.30
C GLN A 338 -16.49 -18.50 -0.87
N GLN A 339 -17.12 -18.57 -2.05
CA GLN A 339 -16.50 -19.12 -3.25
C GLN A 339 -15.29 -18.29 -3.70
N LEU A 340 -15.42 -16.95 -3.70
CA LEU A 340 -14.34 -16.04 -4.08
C LEU A 340 -13.18 -16.14 -3.08
N PHE A 341 -13.50 -16.14 -1.78
CA PHE A 341 -12.48 -16.35 -0.74
C PHE A 341 -11.76 -17.68 -0.94
N ASN A 342 -12.48 -18.78 -1.07
CA ASN A 342 -11.86 -20.11 -1.22
C ASN A 342 -10.95 -20.19 -2.45
N ALA A 343 -11.36 -19.62 -3.58
CA ALA A 343 -10.56 -19.61 -4.79
C ALA A 343 -9.27 -18.80 -4.62
N GLY A 344 -9.35 -17.64 -3.96
CA GLY A 344 -8.17 -16.83 -3.67
C GLY A 344 -7.27 -17.43 -2.59
N ASN A 345 -7.87 -17.99 -1.54
CA ASN A 345 -7.16 -18.62 -0.43
C ASN A 345 -6.32 -19.82 -0.87
N ALA A 346 -6.84 -20.64 -1.79
CA ALA A 346 -6.09 -21.78 -2.34
C ALA A 346 -4.83 -21.30 -3.09
N GLU A 347 -4.93 -20.25 -3.89
CA GLU A 347 -3.78 -19.66 -4.59
C GLU A 347 -2.81 -19.00 -3.63
N ALA A 348 -3.30 -18.20 -2.67
CA ALA A 348 -2.46 -17.48 -1.72
C ALA A 348 -1.63 -18.42 -0.84
N GLN A 349 -2.18 -19.55 -0.41
CA GLN A 349 -1.43 -20.54 0.35
C GLN A 349 -0.27 -21.15 -0.45
N ALA A 350 -0.40 -21.26 -1.76
CA ALA A 350 0.68 -21.74 -2.62
C ALA A 350 1.72 -20.62 -2.90
N GLU A 351 1.29 -19.37 -3.00
CA GLU A 351 2.17 -18.25 -3.33
C GLU A 351 2.98 -17.73 -2.14
N VAL A 352 2.40 -17.65 -0.95
CA VAL A 352 3.01 -17.01 0.23
C VAL A 352 4.44 -17.49 0.52
N PRO A 353 4.79 -18.80 0.43
CA PRO A 353 6.16 -19.25 0.65
C PRO A 353 7.19 -18.64 -0.33
N HIS A 354 6.76 -18.24 -1.53
CA HIS A 354 7.66 -17.65 -2.53
C HIS A 354 7.98 -16.17 -2.25
N PHE A 355 7.31 -15.57 -1.28
CA PHE A 355 7.56 -14.20 -0.80
C PHE A 355 8.42 -14.16 0.46
N ASP A 356 8.88 -15.32 0.95
CA ASP A 356 9.82 -15.44 2.06
C ASP A 356 11.24 -15.73 1.52
N THR A 357 12.19 -14.81 1.72
CA THR A 357 13.59 -14.97 1.31
C THR A 357 14.39 -15.83 2.29
N GLY A 358 13.81 -16.21 3.43
CA GLY A 358 14.49 -16.81 4.58
C GLY A 358 15.15 -15.79 5.51
N ALA A 359 14.98 -14.48 5.22
CA ALA A 359 15.50 -13.40 6.06
C ALA A 359 14.66 -12.12 6.01
N TRP A 360 13.80 -11.96 4.99
CA TRP A 360 12.91 -10.81 4.79
C TRP A 360 11.78 -11.16 3.85
N SER A 361 10.72 -10.32 3.78
CA SER A 361 9.63 -10.49 2.82
C SER A 361 9.92 -9.83 1.48
N LEU A 362 9.21 -10.30 0.44
CA LEU A 362 9.18 -9.66 -0.86
C LEU A 362 7.86 -8.89 -1.06
N TYR A 363 7.94 -7.70 -1.64
CA TYR A 363 6.80 -6.92 -2.12
C TYR A 363 6.18 -7.57 -3.37
N GLN A 364 7.04 -7.92 -4.31
CA GLN A 364 6.76 -8.71 -5.50
C GLN A 364 7.98 -9.59 -5.82
N PRO A 365 7.86 -10.61 -6.68
CA PRO A 365 8.99 -11.48 -6.99
C PRO A 365 10.26 -10.71 -7.33
N GLY A 366 11.33 -10.95 -6.54
CA GLY A 366 12.64 -10.32 -6.70
C GLY A 366 12.80 -8.90 -6.12
N VAL A 367 11.77 -8.34 -5.48
CA VAL A 367 11.82 -7.01 -4.84
C VAL A 367 11.50 -7.14 -3.36
N GLU A 368 12.48 -6.86 -2.49
CA GLU A 368 12.27 -6.87 -1.04
C GLU A 368 11.35 -5.74 -0.60
N ASP A 369 10.57 -6.02 0.45
CA ASP A 369 9.73 -5.02 1.12
C ASP A 369 10.58 -3.94 1.79
N LEU A 370 10.07 -2.71 1.78
CA LEU A 370 10.45 -1.71 2.77
C LEU A 370 9.93 -2.12 4.15
N LEU A 371 10.48 -1.57 5.23
CA LEU A 371 10.10 -1.94 6.60
C LEU A 371 8.58 -1.88 6.83
N SER A 372 7.94 -0.78 6.44
CA SER A 372 6.49 -0.61 6.59
C SER A 372 5.67 -1.64 5.82
N TYR A 373 6.13 -2.08 4.64
CA TYR A 373 5.45 -3.13 3.88
C TYR A 373 5.71 -4.53 4.46
N HIS A 374 6.91 -4.77 5.00
CA HIS A 374 7.20 -6.00 5.73
C HIS A 374 6.34 -6.13 6.99
N GLU A 375 6.17 -5.05 7.75
CA GLU A 375 5.26 -5.00 8.90
C GLU A 375 3.81 -5.20 8.47
N LEU A 376 3.37 -4.57 7.37
CA LEU A 376 2.01 -4.68 6.83
C LEU A 376 1.69 -6.11 6.41
N VAL A 377 2.55 -6.75 5.60
CA VAL A 377 2.32 -8.13 5.14
C VAL A 377 2.37 -9.12 6.30
N THR A 378 3.21 -8.86 7.31
CA THR A 378 3.25 -9.64 8.56
C THR A 378 1.90 -9.59 9.27
N GLY A 379 1.31 -8.39 9.40
CA GLY A 379 -0.01 -8.20 9.99
C GLY A 379 -1.10 -8.96 9.23
N PHE A 380 -1.16 -8.86 7.90
CA PHE A 380 -2.13 -9.59 7.10
C PHE A 380 -2.01 -11.12 7.21
N LEU A 381 -0.78 -11.63 7.30
CA LEU A 381 -0.54 -13.07 7.53
C LEU A 381 -1.01 -13.49 8.92
N GLN A 382 -0.79 -12.68 9.96
CA GLN A 382 -1.30 -12.93 11.31
C GLN A 382 -2.84 -12.94 11.32
N GLU A 383 -3.47 -12.00 10.64
CA GLU A 383 -4.92 -11.93 10.50
C GLU A 383 -5.50 -13.14 9.75
N LEU A 384 -4.90 -13.55 8.64
CA LEU A 384 -5.32 -14.76 7.92
C LEU A 384 -5.04 -16.04 8.72
N CYS A 385 -3.95 -16.09 9.50
CA CYS A 385 -3.69 -17.17 10.44
C CYS A 385 -4.81 -17.29 11.48
N GLN A 386 -5.23 -16.16 12.09
CA GLN A 386 -6.31 -16.17 13.08
C GLN A 386 -7.64 -16.61 12.47
N ARG A 387 -7.97 -16.17 11.27
CA ARG A 387 -9.23 -16.46 10.57
C ARG A 387 -9.32 -17.90 10.06
N THR A 388 -8.22 -18.41 9.51
CA THR A 388 -8.25 -19.69 8.75
C THR A 388 -7.55 -20.84 9.46
N GLN A 389 -6.69 -20.56 10.44
CA GLN A 389 -5.79 -21.53 11.09
C GLN A 389 -4.89 -22.29 10.08
N ALA A 390 -4.72 -21.77 8.85
CA ALA A 390 -3.88 -22.37 7.83
C ALA A 390 -2.39 -22.27 8.22
N PRO A 391 -1.67 -23.39 8.34
CA PRO A 391 -0.29 -23.42 8.83
C PRO A 391 0.65 -22.51 8.04
N VAL A 392 0.47 -22.36 6.74
CA VAL A 392 1.32 -21.53 5.89
C VAL A 392 1.29 -20.06 6.30
N TYR A 393 0.12 -19.52 6.62
CA TYR A 393 0.01 -18.13 7.09
C TYR A 393 0.64 -17.96 8.47
N CYS A 394 0.37 -18.89 9.38
CA CYS A 394 0.86 -18.83 10.76
C CYS A 394 2.40 -18.92 10.80
N ILE A 395 2.98 -19.87 10.07
CA ILE A 395 4.44 -20.09 10.02
C ILE A 395 5.14 -18.90 9.35
N THR A 396 4.62 -18.43 8.22
CA THR A 396 5.24 -17.30 7.52
C THR A 396 5.13 -16.00 8.34
N ALA A 397 4.00 -15.75 9.00
CA ALA A 397 3.86 -14.62 9.93
C ALA A 397 4.88 -14.67 11.05
N GLN A 398 5.13 -15.88 11.61
CA GLN A 398 6.15 -16.07 12.64
C GLN A 398 7.56 -15.79 12.10
N HIS A 399 7.91 -16.28 10.90
CA HIS A 399 9.19 -15.99 10.25
C HIS A 399 9.39 -14.48 10.11
N PHE A 400 8.41 -13.79 9.52
CA PHE A 400 8.49 -12.34 9.28
C PHE A 400 8.62 -11.54 10.57
N THR A 401 7.91 -11.95 11.62
CA THR A 401 8.06 -11.34 12.96
C THR A 401 9.49 -11.51 13.49
N VAL A 402 10.09 -12.69 13.33
CA VAL A 402 11.48 -12.96 13.77
C VAL A 402 12.49 -12.15 12.97
N TYR A 403 12.26 -11.94 11.67
CA TYR A 403 13.17 -11.17 10.81
C TYR A 403 13.29 -9.70 11.21
N LEU A 404 12.28 -9.13 11.88
CA LEU A 404 12.35 -7.76 12.41
C LEU A 404 13.40 -7.56 13.50
N THR A 405 13.84 -8.65 14.17
CA THR A 405 14.83 -8.60 15.25
C THR A 405 16.11 -9.38 14.95
N THR A 406 16.16 -10.07 13.80
CA THR A 406 17.33 -10.87 13.40
C THR A 406 18.30 -10.02 12.61
N PRO A 407 19.59 -9.90 13.01
CA PRO A 407 20.59 -9.16 12.24
C PRO A 407 20.81 -9.73 10.83
N PRO A 408 21.23 -8.88 9.86
CA PRO A 408 21.57 -9.35 8.53
C PRO A 408 22.80 -10.28 8.58
N VAL A 409 22.81 -11.31 7.73
CA VAL A 409 23.98 -12.20 7.56
C VAL A 409 24.86 -11.65 6.45
N LEU A 410 26.16 -11.54 6.74
CA LEU A 410 27.20 -11.11 5.80
C LEU A 410 28.21 -12.24 5.60
N THR A 411 28.70 -12.42 4.37
CA THR A 411 29.83 -13.34 4.06
C THR A 411 30.69 -12.69 3.00
N LEU A 412 32.01 -12.53 3.28
CA LEU A 412 32.99 -12.07 2.29
C LEU A 412 33.28 -13.19 1.28
N LEU A 413 33.05 -12.92 -0.01
CA LEU A 413 33.24 -13.90 -1.09
C LEU A 413 34.60 -13.74 -1.80
N THR A 414 35.07 -12.50 -1.95
CA THR A 414 36.37 -12.23 -2.60
C THR A 414 37.52 -12.71 -1.73
N GLN A 415 38.42 -13.54 -2.28
CA GLN A 415 39.60 -14.02 -1.61
C GLN A 415 40.88 -13.46 -2.21
N HIS A 416 40.92 -13.20 -3.52
CA HIS A 416 42.09 -12.75 -4.27
C HIS A 416 41.75 -11.56 -5.19
N LEU A 417 42.67 -10.60 -5.28
CA LEU A 417 42.59 -9.48 -6.20
C LEU A 417 43.92 -9.24 -6.92
N PRO A 418 43.89 -8.78 -8.20
CA PRO A 418 45.08 -8.43 -8.93
C PRO A 418 45.64 -7.08 -8.46
N LYS A 419 46.99 -7.01 -8.26
CA LYS A 419 47.68 -5.76 -7.98
C LYS A 419 47.53 -4.75 -9.12
N GLY A 420 47.33 -3.48 -8.76
CA GLY A 420 47.34 -2.35 -9.68
C GLY A 420 46.17 -2.27 -10.63
N LYS A 421 45.10 -3.08 -10.46
CA LYS A 421 43.88 -3.03 -11.25
C LYS A 421 42.68 -2.62 -10.41
N THR A 422 41.79 -1.81 -10.97
CA THR A 422 40.45 -1.57 -10.40
C THR A 422 39.72 -2.90 -10.29
N SER A 423 39.15 -3.19 -9.15
CA SER A 423 38.51 -4.48 -8.84
C SER A 423 37.25 -4.31 -8.04
N SER A 424 36.58 -5.41 -7.73
CA SER A 424 35.38 -5.39 -6.88
C SER A 424 35.57 -6.39 -5.72
N ILE A 425 35.11 -5.98 -4.54
CA ILE A 425 35.02 -6.88 -3.38
C ILE A 425 33.55 -7.32 -3.30
N SER A 426 33.32 -8.63 -3.51
CA SER A 426 32.01 -9.25 -3.49
C SER A 426 31.73 -9.86 -2.12
N PHE A 427 30.45 -9.77 -1.72
CA PHE A 427 29.94 -10.34 -0.47
C PHE A 427 28.52 -10.87 -0.68
N GLN A 428 28.10 -11.79 0.19
CA GLN A 428 26.72 -12.25 0.28
C GLN A 428 26.01 -11.48 1.38
N LEU A 429 24.77 -11.06 1.14
CA LEU A 429 23.91 -10.36 2.07
C LEU A 429 22.56 -11.06 2.15
N SER A 430 22.02 -11.28 3.36
CA SER A 430 20.77 -12.04 3.54
C SER A 430 19.51 -11.24 3.35
N LYS A 431 19.52 -9.92 3.58
CA LYS A 431 18.37 -9.00 3.44
C LYS A 431 18.82 -7.57 3.20
N ILE A 432 17.91 -6.77 2.67
CA ILE A 432 18.14 -5.35 2.39
C ILE A 432 18.76 -4.62 3.58
N SER A 433 19.93 -4.01 3.36
CA SER A 433 20.69 -3.35 4.41
C SER A 433 21.54 -2.21 3.85
N HIS A 434 21.82 -1.23 4.68
CA HIS A 434 22.90 -0.27 4.45
C HIS A 434 24.21 -0.92 4.83
N VAL A 435 25.11 -1.11 3.87
CA VAL A 435 26.38 -1.82 4.05
C VAL A 435 27.54 -0.84 3.91
N GLY A 436 28.43 -0.84 4.92
CA GLY A 436 29.73 -0.15 4.88
C GLY A 436 30.87 -1.13 4.65
N ILE A 437 31.87 -0.69 3.91
CA ILE A 437 33.13 -1.42 3.70
C ILE A 437 34.33 -0.54 4.08
N VAL A 438 35.28 -1.11 4.82
CA VAL A 438 36.63 -0.52 5.06
C VAL A 438 37.69 -1.49 4.60
N VAL A 439 38.63 -1.03 3.77
CA VAL A 439 39.76 -1.79 3.26
C VAL A 439 41.04 -1.28 3.92
N ILE A 440 41.69 -2.15 4.69
CA ILE A 440 42.96 -1.86 5.41
C ILE A 440 44.09 -2.58 4.71
N GLY A 441 45.12 -1.83 4.36
CA GLY A 441 46.30 -2.36 3.69
C GLY A 441 47.26 -3.12 4.60
N PRO A 442 48.30 -3.78 4.06
CA PRO A 442 49.29 -4.55 4.84
C PRO A 442 50.03 -3.75 5.91
N GLY A 443 50.07 -2.42 5.78
CA GLY A 443 50.66 -1.51 6.79
C GLY A 443 49.71 -1.04 7.88
N GLY A 444 48.46 -1.57 7.95
CA GLY A 444 47.48 -1.23 8.98
C GLY A 444 46.72 0.08 8.73
N HIS A 445 46.90 0.73 7.58
CA HIS A 445 46.24 1.99 7.25
C HIS A 445 44.98 1.73 6.41
N THR A 446 43.91 2.49 6.67
CA THR A 446 42.73 2.52 5.83
C THR A 446 43.04 3.11 4.46
N LEU A 447 42.77 2.36 3.41
CA LEU A 447 43.03 2.73 2.02
C LEU A 447 41.77 3.11 1.25
N PHE A 448 40.64 2.56 1.67
CA PHE A 448 39.34 2.82 1.05
C PHE A 448 38.22 2.60 2.06
N GLU A 449 37.24 3.45 2.00
CA GLU A 449 36.03 3.35 2.80
C GLU A 449 34.83 3.90 1.98
N THR A 450 33.73 3.20 2.01
CA THR A 450 32.45 3.65 1.40
C THR A 450 31.28 2.89 1.99
N SER A 451 30.06 3.34 1.69
CA SER A 451 28.83 2.65 2.06
C SER A 451 27.75 2.83 1.00
N ALA A 452 26.83 1.87 0.93
CA ALA A 452 25.65 1.92 0.08
C ALA A 452 24.55 0.98 0.60
N THR A 453 23.31 1.18 0.16
CA THR A 453 22.22 0.26 0.44
C THR A 453 22.14 -0.80 -0.66
N PHE A 454 22.07 -2.08 -0.25
CA PHE A 454 21.95 -3.23 -1.12
C PHE A 454 20.76 -4.11 -0.71
N GLY A 455 20.07 -4.69 -1.68
CA GLY A 455 19.14 -5.80 -1.44
C GLY A 455 19.89 -7.12 -1.17
N TYR A 456 19.14 -8.19 -0.86
CA TYR A 456 19.70 -9.51 -0.60
C TYR A 456 20.44 -10.12 -1.80
N GLY A 457 21.27 -11.11 -1.55
CA GLY A 457 22.03 -11.84 -2.57
C GLY A 457 23.52 -11.42 -2.66
N THR A 458 24.17 -11.79 -3.75
CA THR A 458 25.58 -11.42 -4.01
C THR A 458 25.66 -9.97 -4.44
N ARG A 459 26.46 -9.18 -3.72
CA ARG A 459 26.68 -7.74 -3.95
C ARG A 459 28.16 -7.43 -3.99
N SER A 460 28.53 -6.24 -4.47
CA SER A 460 29.93 -5.85 -4.52
C SER A 460 30.12 -4.35 -4.41
N PHE A 461 31.26 -3.96 -3.84
CA PHE A 461 31.81 -2.62 -3.91
C PHE A 461 32.92 -2.57 -4.95
N ALA A 462 32.85 -1.62 -5.88
CA ALA A 462 34.01 -1.28 -6.71
C ALA A 462 35.06 -0.58 -5.86
N ILE A 463 36.31 -1.01 -5.95
CA ILE A 463 37.42 -0.43 -5.21
C ILE A 463 38.52 0.06 -6.16
N PRO A 464 39.29 1.09 -5.76
CA PRO A 464 40.41 1.56 -6.53
C PRO A 464 41.51 0.50 -6.61
N ALA A 465 42.45 0.68 -7.56
CA ALA A 465 43.59 -0.21 -7.74
C ALA A 465 44.47 -0.27 -6.48
N LEU A 466 44.65 -1.46 -5.93
CA LEU A 466 45.51 -1.71 -4.77
C LEU A 466 46.96 -1.79 -5.20
N LYS A 467 47.83 -0.91 -4.65
CA LYS A 467 49.21 -0.70 -5.12
C LYS A 467 50.21 -1.71 -4.62
N TYR A 468 49.96 -2.36 -3.51
CA TYR A 468 50.90 -3.25 -2.85
C TYR A 468 50.42 -4.70 -2.85
N ARG A 469 51.33 -5.65 -2.95
CA ARG A 469 51.04 -7.08 -2.74
C ARG A 469 50.93 -7.34 -1.23
N GLY A 470 50.14 -8.34 -0.86
CA GLY A 470 50.04 -8.80 0.53
C GLY A 470 48.59 -9.02 0.97
N THR A 471 48.41 -9.20 2.27
CA THR A 471 47.15 -9.45 2.91
C THR A 471 46.47 -8.12 3.27
N TYR A 472 45.24 -7.94 2.83
CA TYR A 472 44.41 -6.80 3.16
C TYR A 472 43.30 -7.25 4.09
N THR A 473 42.97 -6.46 5.10
CA THR A 473 41.86 -6.70 6.01
C THR A 473 40.61 -5.96 5.52
N ILE A 474 39.52 -6.66 5.44
CA ILE A 474 38.22 -6.12 5.00
C ILE A 474 37.25 -6.14 6.16
N HIS A 475 36.77 -4.98 6.55
CA HIS A 475 35.64 -4.83 7.47
C HIS A 475 34.38 -4.60 6.65
N LEU A 476 33.38 -5.42 6.85
CA LEU A 476 32.02 -5.21 6.31
C LEU A 476 31.09 -5.08 7.50
N ALA A 477 30.24 -4.04 7.47
CA ALA A 477 29.21 -3.81 8.47
C ALA A 477 27.88 -3.56 7.76
N ALA A 478 26.79 -4.14 8.23
CA ALA A 478 25.47 -3.97 7.68
C ALA A 478 24.45 -3.63 8.76
N THR A 479 23.58 -2.68 8.45
CA THR A 479 22.39 -2.35 9.25
C THR A 479 21.16 -2.54 8.37
N ASP A 480 20.23 -3.40 8.78
CA ASP A 480 18.98 -3.62 8.04
C ASP A 480 17.98 -2.49 8.26
N LEU A 481 16.81 -2.57 7.58
CA LEU A 481 15.76 -1.55 7.68
C LEU A 481 15.11 -1.47 9.07
N ALA A 482 15.17 -2.55 9.86
CA ALA A 482 14.68 -2.59 11.24
C ALA A 482 15.71 -2.11 12.27
N GLY A 483 16.93 -1.73 11.81
CA GLY A 483 18.01 -1.24 12.66
C GLY A 483 18.91 -2.33 13.26
N ASN A 484 18.71 -3.60 12.89
CA ASN A 484 19.58 -4.67 13.37
C ASN A 484 20.94 -4.61 12.68
N PHE A 485 22.01 -4.74 13.47
CA PHE A 485 23.39 -4.56 13.04
C PHE A 485 24.17 -5.86 13.09
N ASN A 486 25.00 -6.08 12.06
CA ASN A 486 26.03 -7.12 12.03
C ASN A 486 27.31 -6.60 11.38
N ARG A 487 28.45 -7.18 11.77
CA ARG A 487 29.74 -6.90 11.15
C ARG A 487 30.60 -8.16 11.05
N ILE A 488 31.41 -8.22 10.01
CA ILE A 488 32.42 -9.25 9.83
C ILE A 488 33.76 -8.61 9.50
N VAL A 489 34.84 -9.36 9.82
CA VAL A 489 36.20 -9.03 9.41
C VAL A 489 36.74 -10.24 8.64
N GLY A 490 37.25 -9.98 7.45
CA GLY A 490 37.86 -10.99 6.61
C GLY A 490 39.15 -10.49 5.99
N THR A 491 39.86 -11.35 5.26
CA THR A 491 41.08 -10.99 4.56
C THR A 491 41.02 -11.34 3.09
N ILE A 492 41.70 -10.56 2.26
CA ILE A 492 41.91 -10.82 0.84
C ILE A 492 43.41 -10.79 0.53
N GLN A 493 43.84 -11.57 -0.46
CA GLN A 493 45.23 -11.57 -0.95
C GLN A 493 45.33 -10.75 -2.22
N VAL A 494 46.29 -9.82 -2.27
CA VAL A 494 46.60 -9.05 -3.48
C VAL A 494 47.92 -9.56 -4.05
N SER A 495 47.88 -10.09 -5.26
CA SER A 495 49.02 -10.75 -5.93
C SER A 495 49.37 -10.14 -7.29
#